data_d9fea4f9c04441395d1bb845cd96b769
#
_entry.id   d9fea4f9c04441395d1bb845cd96b769
#
_cell.length_a   1.000
_cell.length_b   1.000
_cell.length_c   1.000
_cell.angle_alpha   90.00
_cell.angle_beta   90.00
_cell.angle_gamma   90.00
#
_symmetry.space_group_name_H-M   'P 1'
#
loop_
_entity.id
_entity.type
_entity.pdbx_description
1 polymer ?
#
loop_
_entity_poly.entity_id
_entity_poly.type
_entity_poly.pdbx_seq_one_letter_code
_entity_poly.pdbx_strand_id
1 'polypeptide(L)'
;MLRDKTQTFLLTHGIDLDPSLDEQQLIDEEVIAKLVEFSGTGDEDTVLEIGPGVGNITEGLLRRAKTVICIEKNPKYIPVLKERLKHFPNLDIVLGDALHEKLPRSDRLVSNLPYMICEAFLQRMLRMDVKSVTFIVPSGFAKILEARAGEQEYSKLSLQAQLFYTSEIHMEVPSSAYLPTPRTETCIISLVPRMSSSVADEALKQLFRQGDKHAKNALREALIRAGICSTKRQAVSFIAESDVPVETLDRRVTRLSLNEIESLGNWLRTLVD
;
A
#
# COMPACT_ATOMS: atom_id res chain seq x y z
N MET A 1 -23.69 17.51 -11.74
CA MET A 1 -22.97 16.22 -11.71
C MET A 1 -21.62 16.41 -11.06
N LEU A 2 -21.00 15.37 -10.50
CA LEU A 2 -19.69 15.47 -9.83
C LEU A 2 -18.59 15.97 -10.77
N ARG A 3 -18.63 15.56 -12.05
CA ARG A 3 -17.72 16.04 -13.10
C ARG A 3 -17.69 17.58 -13.19
N ASP A 4 -18.84 18.22 -13.27
CA ASP A 4 -18.93 19.69 -13.43
C ASP A 4 -18.40 20.40 -12.17
N LYS A 5 -18.73 19.86 -10.99
CA LYS A 5 -18.20 20.38 -9.72
C LYS A 5 -16.67 20.28 -9.68
N THR A 6 -16.12 19.13 -10.08
CA THR A 6 -14.69 18.89 -10.15
C THR A 6 -14.01 19.87 -11.10
N GLN A 7 -14.55 20.04 -12.32
CA GLN A 7 -14.02 21.00 -13.29
C GLN A 7 -14.08 22.44 -12.77
N THR A 8 -15.18 22.83 -12.11
CA THR A 8 -15.34 24.16 -11.53
C THR A 8 -14.25 24.42 -10.46
N PHE A 9 -14.01 23.47 -9.56
CA PHE A 9 -12.95 23.62 -8.53
C PHE A 9 -11.57 23.74 -9.17
N LEU A 10 -11.24 22.91 -10.15
CA LEU A 10 -9.97 22.97 -10.85
C LEU A 10 -9.76 24.32 -11.53
N LEU A 11 -10.76 24.81 -12.28
CA LEU A 11 -10.70 26.10 -12.96
C LEU A 11 -10.58 27.28 -12.00
N THR A 12 -11.39 27.28 -10.92
CA THR A 12 -11.38 28.37 -9.92
C THR A 12 -10.03 28.49 -9.23
N HIS A 13 -9.32 27.37 -9.05
CA HIS A 13 -8.01 27.38 -8.38
C HIS A 13 -6.82 27.33 -9.34
N GLY A 14 -7.06 27.48 -10.64
CA GLY A 14 -6.00 27.46 -11.67
C GLY A 14 -5.19 26.16 -11.67
N ILE A 15 -5.86 25.01 -11.50
CA ILE A 15 -5.24 23.71 -11.51
C ILE A 15 -5.47 23.07 -12.89
N ASP A 16 -4.39 22.91 -13.63
CA ASP A 16 -4.36 22.13 -14.87
C ASP A 16 -3.92 20.71 -14.51
N LEU A 17 -4.73 19.73 -14.89
CA LEU A 17 -4.43 18.31 -14.66
C LEU A 17 -3.35 17.84 -15.64
N ASP A 18 -2.28 17.26 -15.11
CA ASP A 18 -1.24 16.63 -15.92
C ASP A 18 -1.35 15.10 -15.86
N PRO A 19 -1.81 14.45 -16.94
CA PRO A 19 -1.92 12.99 -16.98
C PRO A 19 -0.57 12.27 -16.85
N SER A 20 0.56 12.96 -17.10
CA SER A 20 1.89 12.39 -16.94
C SER A 20 2.32 12.29 -15.47
N LEU A 21 1.65 13.03 -14.59
CA LEU A 21 1.86 13.03 -13.14
C LEU A 21 0.79 12.23 -12.38
N ASP A 22 0.01 11.41 -13.08
CA ASP A 22 -1.12 10.65 -12.49
C ASP A 22 -2.18 11.54 -11.81
N GLU A 23 -2.39 12.75 -12.32
CA GLU A 23 -3.35 13.72 -11.74
C GLU A 23 -4.80 13.51 -12.22
N GLN A 24 -5.20 12.26 -12.47
CA GLN A 24 -6.58 11.94 -12.83
C GLN A 24 -7.49 12.00 -11.60
N GLN A 25 -8.60 12.74 -11.73
CA GLN A 25 -9.63 12.80 -10.71
C GLN A 25 -10.72 11.76 -10.97
N LEU A 26 -11.05 10.94 -9.98
CA LEU A 26 -12.21 10.04 -10.06
C LEU A 26 -13.49 10.90 -9.94
N ILE A 27 -14.38 10.81 -10.95
CA ILE A 27 -15.57 11.65 -11.06
C ILE A 27 -16.87 10.86 -11.17
N ASP A 28 -16.81 9.55 -11.09
CA ASP A 28 -17.97 8.67 -11.10
C ASP A 28 -18.43 8.40 -9.66
N GLU A 29 -19.65 8.86 -9.35
CA GLU A 29 -20.21 8.78 -8.00
C GLU A 29 -20.49 7.32 -7.58
N GLU A 30 -20.83 6.44 -8.54
CA GLU A 30 -21.09 5.03 -8.26
C GLU A 30 -19.78 4.28 -7.94
N VAL A 31 -18.73 4.52 -8.71
CA VAL A 31 -17.40 3.95 -8.46
C VAL A 31 -16.86 4.42 -7.10
N ILE A 32 -17.03 5.72 -6.78
CA ILE A 32 -16.62 6.25 -5.46
C ILE A 32 -17.41 5.56 -4.35
N ALA A 33 -18.73 5.40 -4.51
CA ALA A 33 -19.56 4.74 -3.51
C ALA A 33 -19.13 3.27 -3.31
N LYS A 34 -18.79 2.55 -4.39
CA LYS A 34 -18.28 1.18 -4.35
C LYS A 34 -16.92 1.09 -3.67
N LEU A 35 -15.99 2.00 -3.98
CA LEU A 35 -14.69 2.05 -3.32
C LEU A 35 -14.85 2.21 -1.80
N VAL A 36 -15.70 3.13 -1.37
CA VAL A 36 -16.00 3.38 0.04
C VAL A 36 -16.74 2.18 0.69
N GLU A 37 -17.64 1.52 -0.05
CA GLU A 37 -18.32 0.31 0.42
C GLU A 37 -17.33 -0.85 0.64
N PHE A 38 -16.50 -1.16 -0.36
CA PHE A 38 -15.52 -2.25 -0.29
C PHE A 38 -14.43 -1.99 0.77
N SER A 39 -14.16 -0.74 1.11
CA SER A 39 -13.22 -0.43 2.19
C SER A 39 -13.71 -0.91 3.56
N GLY A 40 -15.02 -1.13 3.72
CA GLY A 40 -15.63 -1.47 4.99
C GLY A 40 -15.46 -0.39 6.07
N THR A 41 -15.25 0.88 5.66
CA THR A 41 -15.07 2.01 6.58
C THR A 41 -16.31 2.20 7.45
N GLY A 42 -16.11 2.25 8.76
CA GLY A 42 -17.11 2.50 9.78
C GLY A 42 -16.84 3.77 10.59
N ASP A 43 -17.80 4.13 11.44
CA ASP A 43 -17.84 5.37 12.24
C ASP A 43 -16.78 5.47 13.36
N GLU A 44 -16.12 4.37 13.67
CA GLU A 44 -14.99 4.32 14.61
C GLU A 44 -13.62 4.31 13.91
N ASP A 45 -13.58 4.18 12.58
CA ASP A 45 -12.33 4.04 11.86
C ASP A 45 -11.65 5.39 11.57
N THR A 46 -10.33 5.42 11.73
CA THR A 46 -9.45 6.45 11.16
C THR A 46 -8.97 5.96 9.80
N VAL A 47 -9.30 6.71 8.74
CA VAL A 47 -8.94 6.39 7.37
C VAL A 47 -7.80 7.29 6.90
N LEU A 48 -6.79 6.69 6.27
CA LEU A 48 -5.73 7.39 5.56
C LEU A 48 -6.01 7.36 4.06
N GLU A 49 -6.05 8.54 3.43
CA GLU A 49 -6.14 8.70 1.98
C GLU A 49 -4.85 9.33 1.44
N ILE A 50 -4.31 8.75 0.36
CA ILE A 50 -3.12 9.26 -0.32
C ILE A 50 -3.53 9.90 -1.64
N GLY A 51 -3.15 11.17 -1.83
CA GLY A 51 -3.48 11.91 -3.04
C GLY A 51 -4.99 12.17 -3.19
N PRO A 52 -5.62 12.89 -2.25
CA PRO A 52 -7.06 13.17 -2.29
C PRO A 52 -7.48 14.03 -3.51
N GLY A 53 -6.53 14.74 -4.13
CA GLY A 53 -6.79 15.67 -5.22
C GLY A 53 -7.84 16.71 -4.81
N VAL A 54 -8.95 16.81 -5.58
CA VAL A 54 -10.05 17.72 -5.24
C VAL A 54 -11.00 17.18 -4.14
N GLY A 55 -10.74 15.99 -3.58
CA GLY A 55 -11.50 15.44 -2.45
C GLY A 55 -12.78 14.69 -2.83
N ASN A 56 -12.86 14.12 -4.02
CA ASN A 56 -14.05 13.38 -4.46
C ASN A 56 -14.27 12.10 -3.63
N ILE A 57 -13.22 11.32 -3.39
CA ILE A 57 -13.26 10.13 -2.54
C ILE A 57 -13.34 10.56 -1.06
N THR A 58 -12.56 11.56 -0.69
CA THR A 58 -12.50 12.11 0.68
C THR A 58 -13.89 12.43 1.22
N GLU A 59 -14.74 13.08 0.42
CA GLU A 59 -16.11 13.43 0.85
C GLU A 59 -16.92 12.17 1.19
N GLY A 60 -16.80 11.11 0.40
CA GLY A 60 -17.46 9.83 0.66
C GLY A 60 -16.97 9.17 1.97
N LEU A 61 -15.67 9.23 2.23
CA LEU A 61 -15.03 8.71 3.44
C LEU A 61 -15.46 9.51 4.69
N LEU A 62 -15.47 10.84 4.61
CA LEU A 62 -15.85 11.73 5.72
C LEU A 62 -17.26 11.51 6.24
N ARG A 63 -18.17 11.00 5.39
CA ARG A 63 -19.55 10.67 5.77
C ARG A 63 -19.66 9.36 6.56
N ARG A 64 -18.60 8.54 6.62
CA ARG A 64 -18.62 7.22 7.25
C ARG A 64 -17.57 7.05 8.35
N ALA A 65 -16.40 7.67 8.17
CA ALA A 65 -15.26 7.51 9.06
C ALA A 65 -15.36 8.43 10.29
N LYS A 66 -14.75 8.01 11.39
CA LYS A 66 -14.49 8.86 12.55
C LYS A 66 -13.57 10.02 12.20
N THR A 67 -12.49 9.73 11.47
CA THR A 67 -11.51 10.72 11.02
C THR A 67 -10.96 10.29 9.67
N VAL A 68 -10.78 11.24 8.77
CA VAL A 68 -10.06 11.05 7.50
C VAL A 68 -8.80 11.91 7.52
N ILE A 69 -7.66 11.28 7.34
CA ILE A 69 -6.36 11.94 7.22
C ILE A 69 -5.94 11.85 5.77
N CYS A 70 -5.75 12.99 5.11
CA CYS A 70 -5.30 13.07 3.73
C CYS A 70 -3.84 13.47 3.67
N ILE A 71 -3.01 12.76 2.90
CA ILE A 71 -1.66 13.20 2.56
C ILE A 71 -1.67 13.63 1.09
N GLU A 72 -1.45 14.93 0.86
CA GLU A 72 -1.43 15.54 -0.46
C GLU A 72 -0.05 16.15 -0.74
N LYS A 73 0.54 15.76 -1.87
CA LYS A 73 1.88 16.21 -2.26
C LYS A 73 1.85 17.56 -2.99
N ASN A 74 0.81 17.81 -3.78
CA ASN A 74 0.68 19.03 -4.55
C ASN A 74 0.00 20.15 -3.71
N PRO A 75 0.72 21.22 -3.34
CA PRO A 75 0.17 22.27 -2.48
C PRO A 75 -1.04 23.01 -3.09
N LYS A 76 -1.23 22.93 -4.41
CA LYS A 76 -2.38 23.56 -5.08
C LYS A 76 -3.72 22.96 -4.67
N TYR A 77 -3.75 21.69 -4.26
CA TYR A 77 -4.99 21.04 -3.82
C TYR A 77 -5.40 21.39 -2.39
N ILE A 78 -4.48 21.88 -1.56
CA ILE A 78 -4.78 22.19 -0.15
C ILE A 78 -5.91 23.23 0.01
N PRO A 79 -5.90 24.38 -0.72
CA PRO A 79 -7.01 25.33 -0.68
C PRO A 79 -8.34 24.73 -1.15
N VAL A 80 -8.31 23.91 -2.21
CA VAL A 80 -9.50 23.23 -2.75
C VAL A 80 -10.13 22.33 -1.71
N LEU A 81 -9.33 21.47 -1.07
CA LEU A 81 -9.79 20.54 -0.04
C LEU A 81 -10.40 21.29 1.15
N LYS A 82 -9.71 22.36 1.63
CA LYS A 82 -10.20 23.18 2.75
C LYS A 82 -11.50 23.90 2.43
N GLU A 83 -11.66 24.44 1.22
CA GLU A 83 -12.88 25.13 0.80
C GLU A 83 -14.04 24.15 0.63
N ARG A 84 -13.81 23.08 -0.14
CA ARG A 84 -14.85 22.11 -0.48
C ARG A 84 -15.35 21.33 0.73
N LEU A 85 -14.45 20.92 1.61
CA LEU A 85 -14.74 20.02 2.72
C LEU A 85 -14.84 20.73 4.08
N LYS A 86 -14.93 22.07 4.10
CA LYS A 86 -14.98 22.90 5.31
C LYS A 86 -16.09 22.53 6.31
N HIS A 87 -17.12 21.83 5.85
CA HIS A 87 -18.26 21.43 6.67
C HIS A 87 -18.02 20.11 7.44
N PHE A 88 -16.90 19.43 7.16
CA PHE A 88 -16.54 18.19 7.83
C PHE A 88 -15.48 18.46 8.90
N PRO A 89 -15.83 18.35 10.20
CA PRO A 89 -14.89 18.61 11.29
C PRO A 89 -13.89 17.48 11.52
N ASN A 90 -14.10 16.33 10.84
CA ASN A 90 -13.31 15.11 10.96
C ASN A 90 -12.27 14.93 9.86
N LEU A 91 -11.84 16.03 9.19
CA LEU A 91 -10.82 16.04 8.16
C LEU A 91 -9.50 16.61 8.67
N ASP A 92 -8.43 15.83 8.52
CA ASP A 92 -7.05 16.26 8.70
C ASP A 92 -6.32 16.26 7.36
N ILE A 93 -5.65 17.36 7.01
CA ILE A 93 -4.90 17.48 5.76
C ILE A 93 -3.42 17.69 6.07
N VAL A 94 -2.58 16.81 5.53
CA VAL A 94 -1.12 16.86 5.62
C VAL A 94 -0.56 17.17 4.24
N LEU A 95 0.14 18.29 4.09
CA LEU A 95 0.92 18.57 2.89
C LEU A 95 2.24 17.80 2.99
N GLY A 96 2.45 16.84 2.09
CA GLY A 96 3.67 16.02 2.10
C GLY A 96 3.65 14.89 1.08
N ASP A 97 4.81 14.27 0.91
CA ASP A 97 4.96 13.11 0.04
C ASP A 97 4.77 11.81 0.86
N ALA A 98 3.74 11.05 0.53
CA ALA A 98 3.42 9.80 1.21
C ALA A 98 4.55 8.76 1.18
N LEU A 99 5.52 8.88 0.27
CA LEU A 99 6.70 8.02 0.25
C LEU A 99 7.77 8.42 1.27
N HIS A 100 7.76 9.67 1.75
CA HIS A 100 8.81 10.22 2.63
C HIS A 100 8.29 10.61 4.01
N GLU A 101 7.04 11.07 4.10
CA GLU A 101 6.42 11.46 5.37
C GLU A 101 6.25 10.28 6.32
N LYS A 102 6.26 10.55 7.63
CA LYS A 102 5.84 9.55 8.61
C LYS A 102 4.33 9.33 8.48
N LEU A 103 3.95 8.16 8.02
CA LEU A 103 2.52 7.83 7.88
C LEU A 103 1.83 7.82 9.26
N PRO A 104 0.68 8.49 9.40
CA PRO A 104 -0.09 8.48 10.64
C PRO A 104 -0.64 7.08 10.92
N ARG A 105 -0.95 6.82 12.19
CA ARG A 105 -1.71 5.62 12.54
C ARG A 105 -3.10 5.74 11.95
N SER A 106 -3.53 4.70 11.28
CA SER A 106 -4.86 4.61 10.67
C SER A 106 -5.37 3.18 10.75
N ASP A 107 -6.68 3.03 10.80
CA ASP A 107 -7.33 1.72 10.78
C ASP A 107 -7.39 1.19 9.35
N ARG A 108 -7.63 2.07 8.39
CA ARG A 108 -7.79 1.72 6.97
C ARG A 108 -7.05 2.68 6.04
N LEU A 109 -6.65 2.15 4.89
CA LEU A 109 -6.17 2.96 3.78
C LEU A 109 -7.17 2.87 2.63
N VAL A 110 -7.61 4.01 2.12
CA VAL A 110 -8.51 4.06 0.96
C VAL A 110 -8.03 5.16 0.01
N SER A 111 -7.79 4.83 -1.26
CA SER A 111 -7.24 5.81 -2.20
C SER A 111 -7.43 5.38 -3.65
N ASN A 112 -7.59 6.34 -4.56
CA ASN A 112 -7.17 6.18 -5.94
C ASN A 112 -5.66 6.43 -5.96
N LEU A 113 -4.86 5.35 -5.81
CA LEU A 113 -3.42 5.50 -5.54
C LEU A 113 -2.69 5.96 -6.81
N PRO A 114 -1.88 7.02 -6.75
CA PRO A 114 -1.09 7.43 -7.92
C PRO A 114 -0.24 6.27 -8.46
N TYR A 115 -0.37 5.96 -9.75
CA TYR A 115 0.16 4.72 -10.33
C TYR A 115 1.68 4.62 -10.23
N MET A 116 2.35 5.76 -10.34
CA MET A 116 3.82 5.84 -10.21
C MET A 116 4.36 5.40 -8.86
N ILE A 117 3.54 5.43 -7.80
CA ILE A 117 4.00 5.10 -6.44
C ILE A 117 3.48 3.74 -5.93
N CYS A 118 2.66 3.01 -6.68
CA CYS A 118 2.02 1.77 -6.21
C CYS A 118 3.02 0.78 -5.61
N GLU A 119 4.11 0.47 -6.32
CA GLU A 119 5.13 -0.45 -5.84
C GLU A 119 5.85 0.08 -4.59
N ALA A 120 6.31 1.32 -4.63
CA ALA A 120 7.05 1.93 -3.52
C ALA A 120 6.16 2.09 -2.28
N PHE A 121 4.87 2.41 -2.48
CA PHE A 121 3.93 2.55 -1.39
C PHE A 121 3.56 1.19 -0.76
N LEU A 122 3.45 0.11 -1.55
CA LEU A 122 3.29 -1.24 -1.03
C LEU A 122 4.41 -1.58 -0.04
N GLN A 123 5.67 -1.27 -0.35
CA GLN A 123 6.81 -1.51 0.56
C GLN A 123 6.66 -0.76 1.89
N ARG A 124 6.06 0.42 1.88
CA ARG A 124 5.77 1.17 3.11
C ARG A 124 4.65 0.54 3.93
N MET A 125 3.59 0.06 3.24
CA MET A 125 2.44 -0.59 3.87
C MET A 125 2.83 -1.85 4.66
N LEU A 126 3.87 -2.59 4.24
CA LEU A 126 4.34 -3.78 4.97
C LEU A 126 4.73 -3.50 6.42
N ARG A 127 4.97 -2.23 6.77
CA ARG A 127 5.34 -1.76 8.11
C ARG A 127 4.18 -1.17 8.90
N MET A 128 3.00 -1.04 8.27
CA MET A 128 1.79 -0.47 8.89
C MET A 128 0.96 -1.56 9.56
N ASP A 129 0.29 -1.16 10.62
CA ASP A 129 -0.70 -1.99 11.30
C ASP A 129 -2.08 -1.41 10.95
N VAL A 130 -2.75 -2.01 9.98
CA VAL A 130 -4.05 -1.57 9.45
C VAL A 130 -5.01 -2.74 9.39
N LYS A 131 -6.31 -2.47 9.48
CA LYS A 131 -7.37 -3.48 9.36
C LYS A 131 -7.58 -3.90 7.90
N SER A 132 -7.49 -2.94 6.98
CA SER A 132 -7.64 -3.17 5.53
C SER A 132 -7.05 -2.03 4.71
N VAL A 133 -6.80 -2.35 3.45
CA VAL A 133 -6.39 -1.41 2.42
C VAL A 133 -7.31 -1.61 1.23
N THR A 134 -7.88 -0.54 0.68
CA THR A 134 -8.72 -0.61 -0.52
C THR A 134 -8.30 0.49 -1.48
N PHE A 135 -7.77 0.08 -2.62
CA PHE A 135 -7.21 0.99 -3.60
C PHE A 135 -7.86 0.83 -4.96
N ILE A 136 -7.87 1.92 -5.71
CA ILE A 136 -7.90 1.85 -7.17
C ILE A 136 -6.46 1.88 -7.65
N VAL A 137 -6.09 0.90 -8.47
CA VAL A 137 -4.73 0.73 -9.01
C VAL A 137 -4.80 0.26 -10.47
N PRO A 138 -3.70 0.35 -11.23
CA PRO A 138 -3.62 -0.28 -12.55
C PRO A 138 -3.96 -1.78 -12.47
N SER A 139 -4.78 -2.28 -13.39
CA SER A 139 -5.19 -3.70 -13.41
C SER A 139 -3.98 -4.65 -13.56
N GLY A 140 -2.94 -4.20 -14.29
CA GLY A 140 -1.67 -4.95 -14.39
C GLY A 140 -0.95 -5.07 -13.03
N PHE A 141 -0.95 -4.01 -12.21
CA PHE A 141 -0.38 -4.06 -10.88
C PHE A 141 -1.16 -5.00 -9.95
N ALA A 142 -2.50 -4.95 -9.98
CA ALA A 142 -3.33 -5.86 -9.21
C ALA A 142 -3.09 -7.34 -9.59
N LYS A 143 -2.95 -7.65 -10.88
CA LYS A 143 -2.60 -9.00 -11.38
C LYS A 143 -1.25 -9.47 -10.84
N ILE A 144 -0.25 -8.58 -10.79
CA ILE A 144 1.06 -8.91 -10.17
C ILE A 144 0.89 -9.30 -8.70
N LEU A 145 0.05 -8.59 -7.92
CA LEU A 145 -0.15 -8.91 -6.50
C LEU A 145 -0.80 -10.28 -6.29
N GLU A 146 -1.64 -10.74 -7.21
CA GLU A 146 -2.34 -12.03 -7.15
C GLU A 146 -1.63 -13.17 -7.87
N ALA A 147 -0.62 -12.87 -8.68
CA ALA A 147 0.11 -13.87 -9.47
C ALA A 147 0.75 -14.95 -8.58
N ARG A 148 0.59 -16.23 -8.96
CA ARG A 148 1.09 -17.39 -8.23
C ARG A 148 2.45 -17.83 -8.77
N ALA A 149 3.20 -18.55 -7.94
CA ALA A 149 4.47 -19.13 -8.36
C ALA A 149 4.30 -19.99 -9.63
N GLY A 150 5.12 -19.70 -10.65
CA GLY A 150 5.05 -20.33 -11.97
C GLY A 150 4.27 -19.53 -13.03
N GLU A 151 3.54 -18.48 -12.65
CA GLU A 151 2.90 -17.56 -13.60
C GLU A 151 3.89 -16.48 -14.07
N GLN A 152 3.67 -15.91 -15.25
CA GLN A 152 4.58 -14.95 -15.89
C GLN A 152 4.73 -13.66 -15.06
N GLU A 153 3.66 -13.20 -14.46
CA GLU A 153 3.61 -11.98 -13.65
C GLU A 153 4.16 -12.16 -12.24
N TYR A 154 4.44 -13.41 -11.83
CA TYR A 154 4.93 -13.70 -10.49
C TYR A 154 6.28 -13.06 -10.22
N SER A 155 6.34 -12.32 -9.15
CA SER A 155 7.49 -11.49 -8.80
C SER A 155 7.67 -11.41 -7.28
N LYS A 156 8.72 -10.72 -6.86
CA LYS A 156 8.94 -10.37 -5.46
C LYS A 156 7.76 -9.61 -4.85
N LEU A 157 7.08 -8.75 -5.63
CA LEU A 157 5.88 -8.04 -5.17
C LEU A 157 4.72 -9.00 -4.90
N SER A 158 4.52 -9.99 -5.75
CA SER A 158 3.52 -11.04 -5.58
C SER A 158 3.75 -11.81 -4.26
N LEU A 159 4.97 -12.27 -4.06
CA LEU A 159 5.35 -12.98 -2.83
C LEU A 159 5.16 -12.11 -1.58
N GLN A 160 5.58 -10.85 -1.63
CA GLN A 160 5.41 -9.92 -0.52
C GLN A 160 3.93 -9.64 -0.23
N ALA A 161 3.14 -9.33 -1.26
CA ALA A 161 1.72 -9.08 -1.10
C ALA A 161 1.02 -10.29 -0.46
N GLN A 162 1.24 -11.49 -0.98
CA GLN A 162 0.59 -12.71 -0.50
C GLN A 162 1.09 -13.18 0.87
N LEU A 163 2.31 -12.82 1.25
CA LEU A 163 2.82 -13.09 2.59
C LEU A 163 2.13 -12.19 3.65
N PHE A 164 1.87 -10.94 3.30
CA PHE A 164 1.32 -9.97 4.26
C PHE A 164 -0.20 -9.84 4.20
N TYR A 165 -0.80 -10.06 3.03
CA TYR A 165 -2.21 -9.79 2.78
C TYR A 165 -2.91 -10.92 2.04
N THR A 166 -4.21 -10.98 2.22
CA THR A 166 -5.14 -11.63 1.29
C THR A 166 -5.70 -10.53 0.40
N SER A 167 -5.61 -10.70 -0.91
CA SER A 167 -6.10 -9.74 -1.91
C SER A 167 -7.43 -10.19 -2.50
N GLU A 168 -8.24 -9.22 -2.93
CA GLU A 168 -9.47 -9.43 -3.68
C GLU A 168 -9.66 -8.29 -4.67
N ILE A 169 -9.71 -8.61 -5.96
CA ILE A 169 -10.10 -7.66 -7.01
C ILE A 169 -11.62 -7.66 -7.11
N HIS A 170 -12.25 -6.51 -6.80
CA HIS A 170 -13.71 -6.39 -6.74
C HIS A 170 -14.34 -6.06 -8.08
N MET A 171 -13.78 -5.08 -8.79
CA MET A 171 -14.31 -4.64 -10.09
C MET A 171 -13.29 -3.86 -10.90
N GLU A 172 -13.45 -3.89 -12.22
CA GLU A 172 -12.76 -2.96 -13.12
C GLU A 172 -13.42 -1.59 -13.04
N VAL A 173 -12.59 -0.53 -13.14
CA VAL A 173 -13.05 0.85 -13.14
C VAL A 173 -13.00 1.38 -14.58
N PRO A 174 -14.14 1.78 -15.16
CA PRO A 174 -14.17 2.24 -16.55
C PRO A 174 -13.38 3.56 -16.70
N SER A 175 -12.70 3.72 -17.81
CA SER A 175 -11.89 4.92 -18.08
C SER A 175 -12.72 6.21 -18.11
N SER A 176 -14.02 6.12 -18.39
CA SER A 176 -14.98 7.24 -18.32
C SER A 176 -15.22 7.75 -16.90
N ALA A 177 -14.86 6.96 -15.87
CA ALA A 177 -14.97 7.36 -14.47
C ALA A 177 -13.97 8.46 -14.06
N TYR A 178 -13.08 8.86 -14.94
CA TYR A 178 -11.99 9.79 -14.66
C TYR A 178 -12.02 11.09 -15.44
N LEU A 179 -11.34 12.08 -14.92
CA LEU A 179 -11.03 13.34 -15.57
C LEU A 179 -9.56 13.70 -15.30
N PRO A 180 -8.68 13.81 -16.31
CA PRO A 180 -8.86 13.29 -17.68
C PRO A 180 -8.94 11.75 -17.72
N THR A 181 -9.29 11.20 -18.86
CA THR A 181 -9.33 9.75 -19.08
C THR A 181 -7.91 9.16 -18.95
N PRO A 182 -7.69 8.13 -18.12
CA PRO A 182 -6.39 7.49 -17.98
C PRO A 182 -6.03 6.66 -19.22
N ARG A 183 -4.75 6.40 -19.41
CA ARG A 183 -4.24 5.52 -20.48
C ARG A 183 -4.25 4.05 -20.10
N THR A 184 -4.40 3.76 -18.82
CA THR A 184 -4.26 2.43 -18.22
C THR A 184 -5.60 1.99 -17.64
N GLU A 185 -5.97 0.74 -17.87
CA GLU A 185 -7.09 0.10 -17.19
C GLU A 185 -6.83 0.00 -15.68
N THR A 186 -7.86 0.21 -14.89
CA THR A 186 -7.77 0.21 -13.43
C THR A 186 -8.83 -0.68 -12.81
N CYS A 187 -8.59 -1.11 -11.58
CA CYS A 187 -9.54 -1.90 -10.81
C CYS A 187 -9.52 -1.49 -9.33
N ILE A 188 -10.60 -1.81 -8.63
CA ILE A 188 -10.67 -1.73 -7.17
C ILE A 188 -10.14 -3.06 -6.61
N ILE A 189 -9.12 -2.97 -5.75
CA ILE A 189 -8.56 -4.11 -5.03
C ILE A 189 -8.57 -3.84 -3.53
N SER A 190 -8.94 -4.85 -2.73
CA SER A 190 -8.76 -4.83 -1.29
C SER A 190 -7.63 -5.77 -0.86
N LEU A 191 -6.88 -5.33 0.14
CA LEU A 191 -5.82 -6.10 0.79
C LEU A 191 -6.14 -6.15 2.29
N VAL A 192 -6.38 -7.35 2.82
CA VAL A 192 -6.65 -7.58 4.24
C VAL A 192 -5.43 -8.25 4.86
N PRO A 193 -4.89 -7.72 5.98
CA PRO A 193 -3.74 -8.32 6.65
C PRO A 193 -3.97 -9.80 6.94
N ARG A 194 -2.99 -10.60 6.57
CA ARG A 194 -3.00 -12.04 6.75
C ARG A 194 -2.18 -12.42 7.96
N MET A 195 -2.69 -13.29 8.81
CA MET A 195 -1.87 -13.94 9.85
C MET A 195 -0.82 -14.85 9.20
N SER A 196 0.33 -14.96 9.83
CA SER A 196 1.38 -15.87 9.35
C SER A 196 0.90 -17.32 9.47
N SER A 197 1.12 -18.10 8.42
CA SER A 197 0.72 -19.51 8.38
C SER A 197 1.73 -20.41 9.09
N SER A 198 2.96 -19.93 9.28
CA SER A 198 4.04 -20.63 9.99
C SER A 198 4.98 -19.64 10.68
N VAL A 199 5.83 -20.17 11.57
CA VAL A 199 6.90 -19.39 12.20
C VAL A 199 7.91 -18.89 11.15
N ALA A 200 8.16 -19.67 10.10
CA ALA A 200 9.02 -19.27 8.98
C ALA A 200 8.42 -18.09 8.21
N ASP A 201 7.10 -18.08 7.97
CA ASP A 201 6.42 -16.95 7.33
C ASP A 201 6.49 -15.69 8.20
N GLU A 202 6.36 -15.83 9.51
CA GLU A 202 6.56 -14.70 10.42
C GLU A 202 7.99 -14.17 10.36
N ALA A 203 8.98 -15.04 10.30
CA ALA A 203 10.37 -14.63 10.13
C ALA A 203 10.60 -13.87 8.83
N LEU A 204 10.00 -14.32 7.72
CA LEU A 204 10.04 -13.61 6.43
C LEU A 204 9.38 -12.23 6.53
N LYS A 205 8.21 -12.13 7.18
CA LYS A 205 7.56 -10.82 7.41
C LYS A 205 8.47 -9.88 8.20
N GLN A 206 9.09 -10.38 9.28
CA GLN A 206 10.03 -9.60 10.09
C GLN A 206 11.27 -9.17 9.29
N LEU A 207 11.75 -10.00 8.36
CA LEU A 207 12.82 -9.67 7.43
C LEU A 207 12.41 -8.49 6.53
N PHE A 208 11.26 -8.58 5.85
CA PHE A 208 10.79 -7.53 4.95
C PHE A 208 10.51 -6.21 5.64
N ARG A 209 10.01 -6.22 6.87
CA ARG A 209 9.81 -5.00 7.68
C ARG A 209 11.10 -4.22 7.92
N GLN A 210 12.25 -4.84 7.69
CA GLN A 210 13.59 -4.26 7.89
C GLN A 210 14.31 -4.01 6.57
N GLY A 211 13.58 -3.63 5.53
CA GLY A 211 14.06 -3.49 4.14
C GLY A 211 15.38 -2.72 3.96
N ASP A 212 15.65 -1.74 4.80
CA ASP A 212 16.86 -0.89 4.72
C ASP A 212 18.12 -1.55 5.29
N LYS A 213 17.97 -2.63 6.08
CA LYS A 213 19.10 -3.36 6.66
C LYS A 213 19.69 -4.37 5.68
N HIS A 214 20.95 -4.72 5.90
CA HIS A 214 21.56 -5.90 5.27
C HIS A 214 20.85 -7.17 5.75
N ALA A 215 20.70 -8.16 4.85
CA ALA A 215 19.93 -9.37 5.12
C ALA A 215 20.41 -10.10 6.37
N LYS A 216 21.73 -10.22 6.61
CA LYS A 216 22.28 -10.83 7.83
C LYS A 216 21.79 -10.19 9.11
N ASN A 217 21.69 -8.84 9.15
CA ASN A 217 21.23 -8.13 10.33
C ASN A 217 19.71 -8.22 10.50
N ALA A 218 18.98 -8.17 9.39
CA ALA A 218 17.53 -8.31 9.39
C ALA A 218 17.10 -9.74 9.76
N LEU A 219 17.79 -10.77 9.25
CA LEU A 219 17.57 -12.19 9.61
C LEU A 219 17.80 -12.43 11.10
N ARG A 220 18.92 -11.92 11.66
CA ARG A 220 19.19 -12.07 13.10
C ARG A 220 18.03 -11.56 13.96
N GLU A 221 17.46 -10.42 13.63
CA GLU A 221 16.31 -9.88 14.34
C GLU A 221 15.02 -10.64 14.01
N ALA A 222 14.86 -11.08 12.77
CA ALA A 222 13.70 -11.85 12.33
C ALA A 222 13.59 -13.19 13.06
N LEU A 223 14.70 -13.93 13.17
CA LEU A 223 14.76 -15.19 13.91
C LEU A 223 14.35 -15.05 15.37
N ILE A 224 14.79 -13.97 16.03
CA ILE A 224 14.44 -13.68 17.43
C ILE A 224 12.96 -13.30 17.56
N ARG A 225 12.48 -12.38 16.70
CA ARG A 225 11.10 -11.89 16.77
C ARG A 225 10.06 -12.95 16.38
N ALA A 226 10.43 -13.87 15.52
CA ALA A 226 9.59 -15.02 15.16
C ALA A 226 9.66 -16.16 16.19
N GLY A 227 10.53 -16.06 17.21
CA GLY A 227 10.67 -17.07 18.26
C GLY A 227 11.46 -18.32 17.84
N ILE A 228 12.17 -18.29 16.69
CA ILE A 228 13.03 -19.40 16.23
C ILE A 228 14.24 -19.55 17.13
N CYS A 229 14.75 -18.45 17.65
CA CYS A 229 15.80 -18.45 18.65
C CYS A 229 15.58 -17.37 19.72
N SER A 230 16.21 -17.55 20.88
CA SER A 230 16.02 -16.65 22.03
C SER A 230 17.10 -15.57 22.14
N THR A 231 18.26 -15.77 21.51
CA THR A 231 19.42 -14.89 21.68
C THR A 231 20.07 -14.50 20.35
N LYS A 232 20.73 -13.33 20.35
CA LYS A 232 21.52 -12.88 19.20
C LYS A 232 22.63 -13.88 18.83
N ARG A 233 23.23 -14.54 19.83
CA ARG A 233 24.30 -15.53 19.61
C ARG A 233 23.78 -16.75 18.86
N GLN A 234 22.63 -17.28 19.24
CA GLN A 234 21.97 -18.38 18.53
C GLN A 234 21.61 -17.99 17.09
N ALA A 235 21.04 -16.79 16.89
CA ALA A 235 20.71 -16.31 15.56
C ALA A 235 21.95 -16.20 14.65
N VAL A 236 23.08 -15.71 15.19
CA VAL A 236 24.35 -15.64 14.44
C VAL A 236 24.87 -17.06 14.12
N SER A 237 24.77 -18.02 15.03
CA SER A 237 25.15 -19.42 14.76
C SER A 237 24.32 -20.01 13.64
N PHE A 238 23.00 -19.92 13.70
CA PHE A 238 22.10 -20.41 12.63
C PHE A 238 22.41 -19.80 11.28
N ILE A 239 22.67 -18.49 11.21
CA ILE A 239 23.01 -17.82 9.95
C ILE A 239 24.39 -18.28 9.44
N ALA A 240 25.37 -18.48 10.32
CA ALA A 240 26.72 -18.95 9.95
C ALA A 240 26.73 -20.41 9.47
N GLU A 241 25.82 -21.23 9.97
CA GLU A 241 25.66 -22.65 9.61
C GLU A 241 24.73 -22.83 8.38
N SER A 242 24.13 -21.75 7.88
CA SER A 242 23.22 -21.79 6.73
C SER A 242 23.99 -21.91 5.42
N ASP A 243 23.35 -22.52 4.42
CA ASP A 243 23.83 -22.55 3.03
C ASP A 243 23.52 -21.23 2.27
N VAL A 244 23.09 -20.17 2.98
CA VAL A 244 22.77 -18.89 2.37
C VAL A 244 24.04 -18.19 1.91
N PRO A 245 24.16 -17.82 0.62
CA PRO A 245 25.38 -17.17 0.12
C PRO A 245 25.72 -15.88 0.87
N VAL A 246 27.01 -15.65 1.13
CA VAL A 246 27.50 -14.45 1.83
C VAL A 246 27.07 -13.17 1.09
N GLU A 247 27.09 -13.21 -0.24
CA GLU A 247 26.66 -12.11 -1.11
C GLU A 247 25.19 -11.73 -0.86
N THR A 248 24.31 -12.71 -0.64
CA THR A 248 22.91 -12.51 -0.27
C THR A 248 22.80 -11.89 1.13
N LEU A 249 23.58 -12.39 2.10
CA LEU A 249 23.59 -11.89 3.47
C LEU A 249 24.07 -10.43 3.57
N ASP A 250 24.97 -10.03 2.68
CA ASP A 250 25.53 -8.67 2.63
C ASP A 250 24.69 -7.68 1.81
N ARG A 251 23.67 -8.14 1.09
CA ARG A 251 22.72 -7.25 0.39
C ARG A 251 21.70 -6.65 1.34
N ARG A 252 21.17 -5.47 0.99
CA ARG A 252 19.99 -4.92 1.66
C ARG A 252 18.75 -5.77 1.30
N VAL A 253 17.86 -5.97 2.24
CA VAL A 253 16.62 -6.75 2.04
C VAL A 253 15.81 -6.25 0.84
N THR A 254 15.72 -4.93 0.66
CA THR A 254 15.04 -4.33 -0.52
C THR A 254 15.68 -4.69 -1.85
N ARG A 255 16.96 -5.08 -1.87
CA ARG A 255 17.71 -5.45 -3.09
C ARG A 255 17.81 -6.96 -3.33
N LEU A 256 17.23 -7.79 -2.47
CA LEU A 256 17.18 -9.22 -2.69
C LEU A 256 16.28 -9.53 -3.90
N SER A 257 16.73 -10.45 -4.72
CA SER A 257 15.94 -11.01 -5.83
C SER A 257 14.88 -11.98 -5.30
N LEU A 258 13.91 -12.33 -6.15
CA LEU A 258 12.88 -13.33 -5.81
C LEU A 258 13.52 -14.65 -5.39
N ASN A 259 14.46 -15.18 -6.20
CA ASN A 259 15.14 -16.46 -5.92
C ASN A 259 15.89 -16.44 -4.58
N GLU A 260 16.55 -15.33 -4.24
CA GLU A 260 17.22 -15.19 -2.94
C GLU A 260 16.24 -15.22 -1.78
N ILE A 261 15.08 -14.58 -1.95
CA ILE A 261 14.03 -14.56 -0.92
C ILE A 261 13.39 -15.95 -0.77
N GLU A 262 13.12 -16.65 -1.87
CA GLU A 262 12.60 -18.01 -1.85
C GLU A 262 13.61 -18.98 -1.18
N SER A 263 14.89 -18.83 -1.49
CA SER A 263 15.96 -19.60 -0.85
C SER A 263 15.99 -19.34 0.66
N LEU A 264 15.91 -18.07 1.09
CA LEU A 264 15.81 -17.71 2.51
C LEU A 264 14.55 -18.29 3.16
N GLY A 265 13.42 -18.27 2.47
CA GLY A 265 12.16 -18.86 2.94
C GLY A 265 12.28 -20.36 3.15
N ASN A 266 12.90 -21.05 2.20
CA ASN A 266 13.15 -22.48 2.30
C ASN A 266 14.07 -22.81 3.49
N TRP A 267 15.19 -22.09 3.63
CA TRP A 267 16.07 -22.25 4.77
C TRP A 267 15.36 -21.99 6.11
N LEU A 268 14.54 -20.93 6.21
CA LEU A 268 13.79 -20.66 7.44
C LEU A 268 12.82 -21.78 7.81
N ARG A 269 12.24 -22.48 6.82
CA ARG A 269 11.38 -23.66 7.07
C ARG A 269 12.17 -24.82 7.66
N THR A 270 13.39 -25.07 7.17
CA THR A 270 14.24 -26.14 7.73
C THR A 270 14.64 -25.92 9.20
N LEU A 271 14.52 -24.69 9.71
CA LEU A 271 14.82 -24.40 11.13
C LEU A 271 13.65 -24.69 12.08
N VAL A 272 12.44 -24.87 11.55
CA VAL A 272 11.21 -25.00 12.35
C VAL A 272 10.47 -26.32 12.13
N ASP A 273 10.88 -27.10 11.14
CA ASP A 273 10.48 -28.51 10.91
C ASP A 273 11.36 -29.41 11.80
#